data_fd3cc990a6cc9ffdcff8d80b2b8bec7d
#
_entry.id   fd3cc990a6cc9ffdcff8d80b2b8bec7d
#
_cell.length_a   1.000
_cell.length_b   1.000
_cell.length_c   1.000
_cell.angle_alpha   90.00
_cell.angle_beta   90.00
_cell.angle_gamma   90.00
#
_symmetry.space_group_name_H-M   'P 1'
#
loop_
_entity.id
_entity.type
_entity.pdbx_description
1 polymer ?
#
loop_
_entity_poly.entity_id
_entity_poly.type
_entity_poly.pdbx_seq_one_letter_code
_entity_poly.pdbx_strand_id
1 'polypeptide(L)'
;YHGCGAGVEVTEDKASITLGFEDGSFGTILYLANGAASFPKERVEVFTAGRVLQLDNFRKFKGYGWPGFSKLNLWKQDKGQNACAKAFLDGLQSGQQAIPAEEIFEVADVTIQVAELLRNQ
;
A
#
# COMPACT_ATOMS: atom_id res chain seq x y z
N TYR A 1 -11.08 12.67 -10.79
CA TYR A 1 -11.55 11.29 -11.04
C TYR A 1 -11.98 11.14 -12.49
N HIS A 2 -11.41 10.21 -13.23
CA HIS A 2 -11.93 9.79 -14.52
C HIS A 2 -12.27 8.31 -14.42
N GLY A 3 -13.57 7.99 -14.37
CA GLY A 3 -14.06 6.63 -14.53
C GLY A 3 -13.74 6.14 -15.93
N CYS A 4 -12.90 5.14 -16.08
CA CYS A 4 -12.62 4.49 -17.36
C CYS A 4 -13.59 3.37 -17.60
N GLY A 5 -14.50 3.55 -18.55
CA GLY A 5 -15.26 2.46 -19.15
C GLY A 5 -16.77 2.65 -19.10
N ALA A 6 -17.40 2.68 -20.27
CA ALA A 6 -18.85 2.59 -20.42
C ALA A 6 -19.35 1.22 -19.93
N GLY A 7 -20.40 1.18 -19.10
CA GLY A 7 -21.08 -0.04 -18.68
C GLY A 7 -20.68 -0.61 -17.32
N VAL A 8 -19.98 0.13 -16.44
CA VAL A 8 -19.69 -0.31 -15.08
C VAL A 8 -20.67 0.37 -14.12
N GLU A 9 -21.55 -0.43 -13.50
CA GLU A 9 -22.56 0.06 -12.55
C GLU A 9 -21.96 0.44 -11.18
N VAL A 10 -20.73 -0.03 -10.86
CA VAL A 10 -20.05 0.24 -9.59
C VAL A 10 -18.92 1.23 -9.82
N THR A 11 -19.07 2.45 -9.32
CA THR A 11 -18.07 3.51 -9.47
C THR A 11 -16.95 3.43 -8.43
N GLU A 12 -17.16 2.71 -7.33
CA GLU A 12 -16.23 2.60 -6.20
C GLU A 12 -15.13 1.53 -6.39
N ASP A 13 -15.15 0.77 -7.48
CA ASP A 13 -14.16 -0.28 -7.76
C ASP A 13 -12.86 0.22 -8.40
N LYS A 14 -12.79 1.52 -8.71
CA LYS A 14 -11.64 2.17 -9.32
C LYS A 14 -11.46 3.56 -8.71
N ALA A 15 -10.28 3.80 -8.15
CA ALA A 15 -9.96 5.09 -7.57
C ALA A 15 -8.49 5.46 -7.80
N SER A 16 -8.25 6.76 -7.96
CA SER A 16 -6.93 7.37 -7.87
C SER A 16 -6.94 8.32 -6.68
N ILE A 17 -6.08 8.06 -5.70
CA ILE A 17 -6.00 8.78 -4.44
C ILE A 17 -4.60 9.38 -4.34
N THR A 18 -4.50 10.68 -4.10
CA THR A 18 -3.24 11.35 -3.82
C THR A 18 -3.27 11.89 -2.40
N LEU A 19 -2.27 11.50 -1.60
CA LEU A 19 -2.06 11.96 -0.23
C LEU A 19 -0.85 12.90 -0.21
N GLY A 20 -0.98 14.05 0.41
CA GLY A 20 0.10 14.98 0.70
C GLY A 20 0.42 14.95 2.19
N PHE A 21 1.70 14.99 2.55
CA PHE A 21 2.18 14.99 3.93
C PHE A 21 2.79 16.34 4.31
N GLU A 22 2.84 16.64 5.60
CA GLU A 22 3.33 17.93 6.12
C GLU A 22 4.79 18.21 5.76
N ASP A 23 5.61 17.16 5.60
CA ASP A 23 7.01 17.25 5.19
C ASP A 23 7.21 17.54 3.70
N GLY A 24 6.11 17.72 2.94
CA GLY A 24 6.09 17.94 1.50
C GLY A 24 6.21 16.67 0.67
N SER A 25 6.28 15.51 1.27
CA SER A 25 6.19 14.24 0.53
C SER A 25 4.76 13.98 0.05
N PHE A 26 4.60 13.11 -0.93
CA PHE A 26 3.28 12.70 -1.40
C PHE A 26 3.28 11.23 -1.82
N GLY A 27 2.10 10.63 -1.79
CA GLY A 27 1.88 9.29 -2.28
C GLY A 27 0.66 9.22 -3.18
N THR A 28 0.70 8.41 -4.23
CA THR A 28 -0.45 8.14 -5.10
C THR A 28 -0.80 6.67 -5.05
N ILE A 29 -2.06 6.37 -4.78
CA ILE A 29 -2.63 5.03 -4.76
C ILE A 29 -3.55 4.89 -5.96
N LEU A 30 -3.29 3.89 -6.79
CA LEU A 30 -4.20 3.47 -7.86
C LEU A 30 -4.89 2.18 -7.42
N TYR A 31 -6.16 2.27 -7.09
CA TYR A 31 -7.00 1.12 -6.78
C TYR A 31 -7.80 0.75 -8.02
N LEU A 32 -7.53 -0.41 -8.61
CA LEU A 32 -8.11 -0.86 -9.88
C LEU A 32 -8.57 -2.31 -9.74
N ALA A 33 -9.86 -2.51 -9.42
CA ALA A 33 -10.42 -3.84 -9.21
C ALA A 33 -10.81 -4.57 -10.52
N ASN A 34 -10.74 -3.88 -11.66
CA ASN A 34 -11.16 -4.40 -12.97
C ASN A 34 -10.06 -5.11 -13.78
N GLY A 35 -8.91 -5.40 -13.15
CA GLY A 35 -7.80 -6.09 -13.80
C GLY A 35 -8.01 -7.58 -13.98
N ALA A 36 -7.25 -8.20 -14.89
CA ALA A 36 -7.24 -9.65 -15.06
C ALA A 36 -6.75 -10.36 -13.81
N ALA A 37 -7.37 -11.46 -13.40
CA ALA A 37 -7.00 -12.22 -12.21
C ALA A 37 -5.55 -12.75 -12.23
N SER A 38 -4.98 -12.95 -13.42
CA SER A 38 -3.60 -13.38 -13.63
C SER A 38 -2.57 -12.25 -13.49
N PHE A 39 -3.01 -10.99 -13.48
CA PHE A 39 -2.12 -9.84 -13.35
C PHE A 39 -1.62 -9.71 -11.89
N PRO A 40 -0.33 -9.43 -11.65
CA PRO A 40 0.19 -9.16 -10.30
C PRO A 40 -0.54 -7.96 -9.69
N LYS A 41 -1.13 -8.14 -8.51
CA LYS A 41 -2.07 -7.15 -7.97
C LYS A 41 -1.38 -5.97 -7.32
N GLU A 42 -0.34 -6.22 -6.54
CA GLU A 42 0.28 -5.20 -5.72
C GLU A 42 1.63 -4.77 -6.28
N ARG A 43 1.80 -3.47 -6.48
CA ARG A 43 3.07 -2.83 -6.78
C ARG A 43 3.23 -1.60 -5.89
N VAL A 44 4.42 -1.45 -5.30
CA VAL A 44 4.81 -0.26 -4.55
C VAL A 44 6.13 0.25 -5.09
N GLU A 45 6.20 1.55 -5.36
CA GLU A 45 7.42 2.24 -5.76
C GLU A 45 7.66 3.42 -4.82
N VAL A 46 8.89 3.54 -4.31
CA VAL A 46 9.30 4.63 -3.43
C VAL A 46 10.50 5.33 -4.04
N PHE A 47 10.39 6.64 -4.22
CA PHE A 47 11.43 7.52 -4.74
C PHE A 47 11.92 8.42 -3.60
N THR A 48 13.20 8.36 -3.28
CA THR A 48 13.78 9.18 -2.22
C THR A 48 15.26 9.42 -2.44
N ALA A 49 15.71 10.67 -2.31
CA ALA A 49 17.13 11.07 -2.33
C ALA A 49 17.95 10.41 -3.48
N GLY A 50 17.42 10.41 -4.69
CA GLY A 50 18.07 9.81 -5.87
C GLY A 50 18.09 8.29 -5.90
N ARG A 51 17.30 7.63 -5.06
CA ARG A 51 17.19 6.17 -4.94
C ARG A 51 15.76 5.74 -5.19
N VAL A 52 15.58 4.50 -5.67
CA VAL A 52 14.26 3.92 -5.91
C VAL A 52 14.19 2.53 -5.28
N LEU A 53 13.07 2.23 -4.64
CA LEU A 53 12.66 0.90 -4.23
C LEU A 53 11.42 0.49 -5.02
N GLN A 54 11.38 -0.75 -5.49
CA GLN A 54 10.25 -1.31 -6.21
C GLN A 54 9.90 -2.68 -5.65
N LEU A 55 8.67 -2.81 -5.18
CA LEU A 55 8.09 -4.06 -4.71
C LEU A 55 7.03 -4.55 -5.70
N ASP A 56 7.21 -5.76 -6.22
CA ASP A 56 6.24 -6.42 -7.09
C ASP A 56 5.61 -7.61 -6.37
N ASN A 57 4.29 -7.53 -6.16
CA ASN A 57 3.43 -8.60 -5.71
C ASN A 57 3.93 -9.30 -4.42
N PHE A 58 4.54 -8.55 -3.50
CA PHE A 58 5.14 -9.08 -2.25
C PHE A 58 6.07 -10.28 -2.48
N ARG A 59 6.74 -10.32 -3.63
CA ARG A 59 7.62 -11.41 -4.03
C ARG A 59 8.96 -10.95 -4.57
N LYS A 60 8.98 -9.87 -5.36
CA LYS A 60 10.21 -9.33 -5.95
C LYS A 60 10.43 -7.94 -5.40
N PHE A 61 11.61 -7.70 -4.84
CA PHE A 61 12.00 -6.40 -4.33
C PHE A 61 13.30 -5.98 -4.98
N LYS A 62 13.34 -4.77 -5.54
CA LYS A 62 14.50 -4.20 -6.22
C LYS A 62 14.86 -2.86 -5.63
N GLY A 63 16.16 -2.61 -5.51
CA GLY A 63 16.72 -1.31 -5.13
C GLY A 63 17.60 -0.76 -6.24
N TYR A 64 17.41 0.51 -6.55
CA TYR A 64 18.22 1.26 -7.49
C TYR A 64 18.93 2.40 -6.74
N GLY A 65 20.23 2.54 -6.91
CA GLY A 65 21.04 3.55 -6.21
C GLY A 65 21.29 3.25 -4.73
N TRP A 66 20.97 2.04 -4.23
CA TRP A 66 21.19 1.65 -2.84
C TRP A 66 22.53 0.92 -2.68
N PRO A 67 23.47 1.43 -1.88
CA PRO A 67 24.71 0.71 -1.57
C PRO A 67 24.40 -0.61 -0.85
N GLY A 68 24.98 -1.71 -1.35
CA GLY A 68 24.85 -3.02 -0.70
C GLY A 68 23.52 -3.76 -0.91
N PHE A 69 22.55 -3.13 -1.61
CA PHE A 69 21.27 -3.78 -1.91
C PHE A 69 20.86 -3.57 -3.37
N SER A 70 20.56 -4.64 -4.08
CA SER A 70 20.06 -4.57 -5.48
C SER A 70 18.73 -5.29 -5.69
N LYS A 71 18.56 -6.47 -5.09
CA LYS A 71 17.34 -7.27 -5.25
C LYS A 71 17.16 -8.32 -4.16
N LEU A 72 15.89 -8.65 -3.89
CA LEU A 72 15.44 -9.81 -3.12
C LEU A 72 14.31 -10.47 -3.91
N ASN A 73 14.41 -11.77 -4.16
CA ASN A 73 13.37 -12.53 -4.83
C ASN A 73 12.96 -13.70 -3.94
N LEU A 74 11.69 -13.77 -3.60
CA LEU A 74 11.12 -14.89 -2.87
C LEU A 74 10.62 -15.96 -3.84
N TRP A 75 10.70 -17.22 -3.46
CA TRP A 75 10.12 -18.33 -4.21
C TRP A 75 8.59 -18.24 -4.25
N LYS A 76 7.97 -17.90 -3.10
CA LYS A 76 6.53 -17.69 -2.95
C LYS A 76 6.25 -16.25 -2.52
N GLN A 77 5.04 -15.78 -2.80
CA GLN A 77 4.55 -14.51 -2.28
C GLN A 77 4.48 -14.59 -0.74
N ASP A 78 4.96 -13.53 -0.07
CA ASP A 78 4.84 -13.35 1.37
C ASP A 78 4.22 -11.98 1.66
N LYS A 79 2.95 -11.98 2.05
CA LYS A 79 2.21 -10.78 2.46
C LYS A 79 2.36 -10.47 3.95
N GLY A 80 3.23 -11.16 4.65
CA GLY A 80 3.57 -10.87 6.03
C GLY A 80 2.58 -11.39 7.08
N GLN A 81 1.60 -12.24 6.73
CA GLN A 81 0.58 -12.70 7.69
C GLN A 81 1.19 -13.34 8.95
N ASN A 82 2.20 -14.21 8.76
CA ASN A 82 2.88 -14.86 9.90
C ASN A 82 3.68 -13.84 10.73
N ALA A 83 4.33 -12.89 10.09
CA ALA A 83 5.07 -11.83 10.78
C ALA A 83 4.13 -10.91 11.57
N CYS A 84 2.98 -10.56 11.01
CA CYS A 84 1.95 -9.78 11.70
C CYS A 84 1.42 -10.51 12.94
N ALA A 85 1.06 -11.80 12.80
CA ALA A 85 0.58 -12.60 13.92
C ALA A 85 1.65 -12.72 15.02
N LYS A 86 2.91 -12.95 14.64
CA LYS A 86 4.02 -12.99 15.59
C LYS A 86 4.21 -11.66 16.30
N ALA A 87 4.25 -10.55 15.58
CA ALA A 87 4.41 -9.21 16.17
C ALA A 87 3.28 -8.89 17.15
N PHE A 88 2.05 -9.28 16.85
CA PHE A 88 0.92 -9.13 17.76
C PHE A 88 1.11 -9.94 19.06
N LEU A 89 1.51 -11.21 18.95
CA LEU A 89 1.76 -12.06 20.12
C LEU A 89 2.95 -11.56 20.97
N ASP A 90 4.04 -11.15 20.31
CA ASP A 90 5.19 -10.56 21.00
C ASP A 90 4.79 -9.26 21.73
N GLY A 91 3.94 -8.45 21.13
CA GLY A 91 3.36 -7.25 21.72
C GLY A 91 2.53 -7.53 22.96
N LEU A 92 1.67 -8.56 22.93
CA LEU A 92 0.89 -8.98 24.10
C LEU A 92 1.79 -9.44 25.25
N GLN A 93 2.88 -10.14 24.96
CA GLN A 93 3.81 -10.62 25.98
C GLN A 93 4.68 -9.51 26.58
N SER A 94 5.09 -8.57 25.77
CA SER A 94 5.96 -7.45 26.21
C SER A 94 5.20 -6.24 26.75
N GLY A 95 3.89 -6.17 26.53
CA GLY A 95 3.09 -4.98 26.81
C GLY A 95 3.33 -3.82 25.84
N GLN A 96 4.03 -4.06 24.72
CA GLN A 96 4.32 -3.05 23.71
C GLN A 96 3.40 -3.22 22.50
N GLN A 97 2.90 -2.12 21.96
CA GLN A 97 2.10 -2.14 20.75
C GLN A 97 3.00 -2.39 19.53
N ALA A 98 2.62 -3.32 18.66
CA ALA A 98 3.33 -3.58 17.40
C ALA A 98 3.20 -2.40 16.41
N ILE A 99 2.07 -1.69 16.46
CA ILE A 99 1.80 -0.46 15.72
C ILE A 99 1.22 0.54 16.72
N PRO A 100 1.70 1.79 16.80
CA PRO A 100 1.11 2.82 17.63
C PRO A 100 -0.37 3.02 17.34
N ALA A 101 -1.19 3.20 18.38
CA ALA A 101 -2.64 3.36 18.21
C ALA A 101 -2.98 4.59 17.35
N GLU A 102 -2.20 5.66 17.49
CA GLU A 102 -2.34 6.90 16.73
C GLU A 102 -2.24 6.65 15.23
N GLU A 103 -1.27 5.85 14.78
CA GLU A 103 -1.10 5.50 13.37
C GLU A 103 -2.29 4.67 12.84
N ILE A 104 -2.83 3.76 13.68
CA ILE A 104 -4.01 2.96 13.32
C ILE A 104 -5.22 3.87 13.12
N PHE A 105 -5.46 4.80 14.05
CA PHE A 105 -6.58 5.73 13.96
C PHE A 105 -6.43 6.71 12.81
N GLU A 106 -5.24 7.23 12.55
CA GLU A 106 -4.97 8.12 11.41
C GLU A 106 -5.27 7.43 10.08
N VAL A 107 -4.77 6.21 9.89
CA VAL A 107 -5.05 5.43 8.66
C VAL A 107 -6.54 5.13 8.52
N ALA A 108 -7.23 4.79 9.62
CA ALA A 108 -8.67 4.53 9.59
C ALA A 108 -9.46 5.80 9.21
N ASP A 109 -9.12 6.94 9.80
CA ASP A 109 -9.77 8.22 9.53
C ASP A 109 -9.60 8.65 8.06
N VAL A 110 -8.37 8.64 7.55
CA VAL A 110 -8.09 8.95 6.14
C VAL A 110 -8.82 8.00 5.19
N THR A 111 -8.90 6.72 5.54
CA THR A 111 -9.62 5.73 4.73
C THR A 111 -11.13 6.03 4.67
N ILE A 112 -11.73 6.42 5.80
CA ILE A 112 -13.14 6.80 5.87
C ILE A 112 -13.38 8.07 5.05
N GLN A 113 -12.54 9.10 5.20
CA GLN A 113 -12.64 10.35 4.43
C GLN A 113 -12.57 10.08 2.92
N VAL A 114 -11.64 9.24 2.46
CA VAL A 114 -11.54 8.86 1.04
C VAL A 114 -12.80 8.14 0.57
N ALA A 115 -13.34 7.22 1.36
CA ALA A 115 -14.58 6.51 1.01
C ALA A 115 -15.78 7.47 0.91
N GLU A 116 -15.89 8.43 1.81
CA GLU A 116 -16.93 9.46 1.78
C GLU A 116 -16.81 10.36 0.55
N LEU A 117 -15.60 10.79 0.22
CA LEU A 117 -15.33 11.60 -0.99
C LEU A 117 -15.70 10.85 -2.28
N LEU A 118 -15.45 9.55 -2.34
CA LEU A 118 -15.81 8.72 -3.50
C LEU A 118 -17.33 8.54 -3.65
N ARG A 119 -18.07 8.46 -2.54
CA ARG A 119 -19.53 8.31 -2.57
C ARG A 119 -20.28 9.59 -2.91
N ASN A 120 -19.68 10.73 -2.61
CA ASN A 120 -20.30 12.04 -2.80
C ASN A 120 -19.99 12.65 -4.17
N GLN A 121 -19.34 11.92 -5.09
CA GLN A 121 -19.06 12.33 -6.47
C GLN A 121 -20.08 11.74 -7.43
#